data_131fc8a94573d2a25d3371dab2334eed
#
_entry.id   131fc8a94573d2a25d3371dab2334eed
#
_cell.length_a   1.000
_cell.length_b   1.000
_cell.length_c   1.000
_cell.angle_alpha   90.00
_cell.angle_beta   90.00
_cell.angle_gamma   90.00
#
_symmetry.space_group_name_H-M   'P 1'
#
loop_
_entity.id
_entity.type
_entity.pdbx_description
1 polymer ?
#
loop_
_entity_poly.entity_id
_entity_poly.type
_entity_poly.pdbx_seq_one_letter_code
_entity_poly.pdbx_strand_id
1 'polypeptide(L)'
;HHEIVKFLLSKDEKLSKTPIIEVTGVKGKTSVVWMLKEILREKNPLTLSSLGVFLSEKKLKENISITPASIIEAVKLANGLDYQVCIFESSLGGTGLADVGILTNIVEDYPIQGGKEKASQAKAQIFKSKITCCEHTAYKKYYSLFKNVNTFSIAEKDANIHATNIDYGLEKTRLKVHVKGLKTITGKEYNIKFPVESFAPGPHYLLNLLAAISGALTLDINIKQIQEGLRNFKGVRGRSSRRNLDEKIIIEEINPGINAEAIKYTLKMAENFNTPIIILGGDYGITCEEIDENKTANILENSTGEIILTGELGKNIQKKLQKKIPHIENREDAMKYALSTAKKHIILIYRSEYSKLRER
;
A
#
# COMPACT_ATOMS: atom_id res chain seq x y z
N HIS A 1 -21.42 11.70 -10.84
CA HIS A 1 -20.31 10.86 -11.37
C HIS A 1 -20.46 9.42 -10.88
N HIS A 2 -20.49 9.14 -9.56
CA HIS A 2 -20.61 7.80 -9.00
C HIS A 2 -21.89 7.07 -9.46
N GLU A 3 -23.02 7.73 -9.48
CA GLU A 3 -24.32 7.15 -9.90
C GLU A 3 -24.30 6.71 -11.37
N ILE A 4 -23.66 7.50 -12.24
CA ILE A 4 -23.53 7.13 -13.68
C ILE A 4 -22.62 5.90 -13.81
N VAL A 5 -21.49 5.88 -13.11
CA VAL A 5 -20.58 4.73 -13.11
C VAL A 5 -21.29 3.47 -12.61
N LYS A 6 -22.00 3.59 -11.48
CA LYS A 6 -22.79 2.51 -10.91
C LYS A 6 -23.81 1.98 -11.90
N PHE A 7 -24.57 2.85 -12.54
CA PHE A 7 -25.57 2.48 -13.54
C PHE A 7 -24.97 1.74 -14.75
N LEU A 8 -23.83 2.21 -15.27
CA LEU A 8 -23.17 1.57 -16.40
C LEU A 8 -22.60 0.19 -16.04
N LEU A 9 -21.95 0.07 -14.90
CA LEU A 9 -21.37 -1.20 -14.44
C LEU A 9 -22.42 -2.23 -14.03
N SER A 10 -23.58 -1.79 -13.50
CA SER A 10 -24.66 -2.72 -13.09
C SER A 10 -25.31 -3.44 -14.28
N LYS A 11 -25.09 -2.99 -15.51
CA LYS A 11 -25.56 -3.66 -16.73
C LYS A 11 -24.62 -4.77 -17.22
N ASP A 12 -23.43 -4.88 -16.68
CA ASP A 12 -22.48 -5.94 -17.01
C ASP A 12 -22.88 -7.23 -16.29
N GLU A 13 -23.33 -8.22 -17.05
CA GLU A 13 -23.88 -9.46 -16.52
C GLU A 13 -22.82 -10.30 -15.79
N LYS A 14 -21.57 -10.30 -16.28
CA LYS A 14 -20.46 -11.00 -15.63
C LYS A 14 -20.07 -10.32 -14.31
N LEU A 15 -19.92 -8.99 -14.34
CA LEU A 15 -19.55 -8.23 -13.18
C LEU A 15 -20.60 -8.37 -12.05
N SER A 16 -21.89 -8.41 -12.40
CA SER A 16 -22.98 -8.55 -11.41
C SER A 16 -22.95 -9.87 -10.65
N LYS A 17 -22.30 -10.90 -11.19
CA LYS A 17 -22.12 -12.23 -10.60
C LYS A 17 -20.74 -12.44 -9.98
N THR A 18 -19.83 -11.46 -10.14
CA THR A 18 -18.44 -11.54 -9.69
C THR A 18 -18.26 -10.73 -8.41
N PRO A 19 -17.69 -11.30 -7.33
CA PRO A 19 -17.40 -10.54 -6.12
C PRO A 19 -16.46 -9.35 -6.41
N ILE A 20 -16.81 -8.19 -5.84
CA ILE A 20 -16.09 -6.93 -6.05
C ILE A 20 -15.53 -6.43 -4.71
N ILE A 21 -14.23 -6.17 -4.67
CA ILE A 21 -13.55 -5.45 -3.60
C ILE A 21 -13.13 -4.09 -4.14
N GLU A 22 -13.49 -3.00 -3.48
CA GLU A 22 -13.00 -1.65 -3.77
C GLU A 22 -12.17 -1.11 -2.62
N VAL A 23 -11.03 -0.51 -2.94
CA VAL A 23 -10.07 0.00 -1.95
C VAL A 23 -9.87 1.49 -2.14
N THR A 24 -10.15 2.27 -1.09
CA THR A 24 -9.90 3.70 -1.02
C THR A 24 -9.11 4.08 0.23
N GLY A 25 -8.75 5.34 0.37
CA GLY A 25 -8.02 5.90 1.51
C GLY A 25 -6.99 6.92 1.06
N VAL A 26 -6.28 7.51 2.00
CA VAL A 26 -5.24 8.51 1.69
C VAL A 26 -3.96 7.80 1.26
N LYS A 27 -3.46 6.86 2.05
CA LYS A 27 -2.24 6.07 1.76
C LYS A 27 -2.51 4.57 1.83
N GLY A 28 -1.66 3.78 1.18
CA GLY A 28 -1.68 2.31 1.29
C GLY A 28 -2.62 1.58 0.32
N LYS A 29 -3.46 2.26 -0.45
CA LYS A 29 -4.43 1.64 -1.38
C LYS A 29 -3.79 0.59 -2.30
N THR A 30 -2.79 0.97 -3.06
CA THR A 30 -2.09 0.09 -4.00
C THR A 30 -1.52 -1.14 -3.30
N SER A 31 -0.90 -0.96 -2.12
CA SER A 31 -0.35 -2.08 -1.34
C SER A 31 -1.44 -3.06 -0.90
N VAL A 32 -2.60 -2.56 -0.43
CA VAL A 32 -3.74 -3.40 -0.05
C VAL A 32 -4.30 -4.16 -1.24
N VAL A 33 -4.47 -3.50 -2.39
CA VAL A 33 -4.91 -4.14 -3.64
C VAL A 33 -3.97 -5.28 -4.04
N TRP A 34 -2.66 -5.08 -3.96
CA TRP A 34 -1.68 -6.10 -4.34
C TRP A 34 -1.58 -7.25 -3.30
N MET A 35 -1.75 -6.97 -2.01
CA MET A 35 -1.89 -8.02 -0.99
C MET A 35 -3.13 -8.88 -1.24
N LEU A 36 -4.27 -8.26 -1.56
CA LEU A 36 -5.49 -8.97 -1.93
C LEU A 36 -5.34 -9.78 -3.22
N LYS A 37 -4.64 -9.23 -4.22
CA LYS A 37 -4.30 -9.94 -5.46
C LYS A 37 -3.53 -11.24 -5.17
N GLU A 38 -2.54 -11.20 -4.27
CA GLU A 38 -1.79 -12.41 -3.85
C GLU A 38 -2.66 -13.39 -3.06
N ILE A 39 -3.49 -12.90 -2.15
CA ILE A 39 -4.43 -13.74 -1.39
C ILE A 39 -5.42 -14.45 -2.32
N LEU A 40 -5.89 -13.75 -3.35
CA LEU A 40 -6.94 -14.21 -4.26
C LEU A 40 -6.40 -14.74 -5.60
N ARG A 41 -5.10 -15.02 -5.69
CA ARG A 41 -4.40 -15.40 -6.94
C ARG A 41 -5.09 -16.56 -7.67
N GLU A 42 -5.57 -17.57 -6.94
CA GLU A 42 -6.24 -18.74 -7.50
C GLU A 42 -7.61 -18.41 -8.15
N LYS A 43 -8.19 -17.25 -7.82
CA LYS A 43 -9.46 -16.77 -8.39
C LYS A 43 -9.27 -15.92 -9.65
N ASN A 44 -8.10 -15.92 -10.24
CA ASN A 44 -7.77 -15.15 -11.44
C ASN A 44 -8.25 -13.68 -11.35
N PRO A 45 -7.76 -12.86 -10.40
CA PRO A 45 -8.32 -11.55 -10.11
C PRO A 45 -8.15 -10.55 -11.25
N LEU A 46 -9.25 -9.85 -11.59
CA LEU A 46 -9.20 -8.62 -12.36
C LEU A 46 -8.86 -7.47 -11.42
N THR A 47 -7.72 -6.81 -11.64
CA THR A 47 -7.19 -5.79 -10.73
C THR A 47 -6.99 -4.46 -11.44
N LEU A 48 -7.52 -3.37 -10.86
CA LEU A 48 -7.20 -1.99 -11.22
C LEU A 48 -6.42 -1.34 -10.08
N SER A 49 -5.27 -0.79 -10.39
CA SER A 49 -4.47 -0.01 -9.44
C SER A 49 -3.74 1.14 -10.14
N SER A 50 -3.04 1.97 -9.38
CA SER A 50 -2.16 3.02 -9.94
C SER A 50 -1.01 2.48 -10.81
N LEU A 51 -0.79 1.17 -10.84
CA LEU A 51 0.19 0.49 -11.69
C LEU A 51 -0.40 -0.06 -12.99
N GLY A 52 -1.71 0.07 -13.17
CA GLY A 52 -2.41 -0.39 -14.37
C GLY A 52 -3.57 -1.33 -14.10
N VAL A 53 -4.08 -1.92 -15.19
CA VAL A 53 -5.08 -3.00 -15.18
C VAL A 53 -4.38 -4.33 -15.41
N PHE A 54 -4.70 -5.30 -14.55
CA PHE A 54 -4.12 -6.65 -14.62
C PHE A 54 -5.21 -7.71 -14.56
N LEU A 55 -5.01 -8.78 -15.29
CA LEU A 55 -5.69 -10.04 -15.09
C LEU A 55 -4.66 -11.03 -14.55
N SER A 56 -4.76 -11.38 -13.29
CA SER A 56 -3.68 -12.09 -12.57
C SER A 56 -2.33 -11.41 -12.83
N GLU A 57 -1.35 -12.10 -13.42
CA GLU A 57 -0.03 -11.55 -13.72
C GLU A 57 0.03 -10.82 -15.06
N LYS A 58 -0.96 -11.00 -15.93
CA LYS A 58 -1.01 -10.36 -17.25
C LYS A 58 -1.43 -8.91 -17.13
N LYS A 59 -0.57 -7.97 -17.51
CA LYS A 59 -0.91 -6.57 -17.62
C LYS A 59 -1.74 -6.33 -18.89
N LEU A 60 -2.94 -5.74 -18.71
CA LEU A 60 -3.85 -5.39 -19.81
C LEU A 60 -3.67 -3.95 -20.25
N LYS A 61 -3.37 -3.04 -19.31
CA LYS A 61 -3.16 -1.61 -19.57
C LYS A 61 -2.24 -0.97 -18.55
N GLU A 62 -1.38 -0.06 -19.01
CA GLU A 62 -0.59 0.87 -18.20
C GLU A 62 -1.24 2.27 -18.18
N ASN A 63 -0.72 3.17 -17.34
CA ASN A 63 -1.07 4.60 -17.33
C ASN A 63 -2.58 4.86 -17.30
N ILE A 64 -3.26 4.25 -16.36
CA ILE A 64 -4.69 4.47 -16.11
C ILE A 64 -4.88 5.19 -14.76
N SER A 65 -5.83 6.13 -14.73
CA SER A 65 -6.23 6.77 -13.49
C SER A 65 -6.99 5.78 -12.59
N ILE A 66 -7.02 6.07 -11.29
CA ILE A 66 -7.74 5.25 -10.30
C ILE A 66 -9.03 5.94 -9.84
N THR A 67 -9.76 6.54 -10.77
CA THR A 67 -11.09 7.10 -10.52
C THR A 67 -12.17 6.02 -10.64
N PRO A 68 -13.36 6.20 -10.08
CA PRO A 68 -14.46 5.27 -10.29
C PRO A 68 -14.77 5.01 -11.78
N ALA A 69 -14.61 6.02 -12.66
CA ALA A 69 -14.81 5.86 -14.10
C ALA A 69 -13.82 4.89 -14.76
N SER A 70 -12.59 4.80 -14.24
CA SER A 70 -11.57 3.88 -14.76
C SER A 70 -11.92 2.42 -14.54
N ILE A 71 -12.81 2.11 -13.61
CA ILE A 71 -13.33 0.75 -13.40
C ILE A 71 -14.12 0.29 -14.63
N ILE A 72 -14.86 1.18 -15.29
CA ILE A 72 -15.59 0.86 -16.54
C ILE A 72 -14.59 0.40 -17.61
N GLU A 73 -13.47 1.10 -17.73
CA GLU A 73 -12.44 0.74 -18.70
C GLU A 73 -11.77 -0.59 -18.33
N ALA A 74 -11.45 -0.82 -17.06
CA ALA A 74 -10.87 -2.08 -16.61
C ALA A 74 -11.79 -3.28 -16.93
N VAL A 75 -13.10 -3.15 -16.70
CA VAL A 75 -14.09 -4.17 -17.00
C VAL A 75 -14.20 -4.41 -18.51
N LYS A 76 -14.21 -3.34 -19.32
CA LYS A 76 -14.21 -3.45 -20.79
C LYS A 76 -12.98 -4.16 -21.34
N LEU A 77 -11.79 -3.88 -20.79
CA LEU A 77 -10.55 -4.55 -21.20
C LEU A 77 -10.55 -6.05 -20.86
N ALA A 78 -11.30 -6.45 -19.82
CA ALA A 78 -11.45 -7.84 -19.40
C ALA A 78 -12.65 -8.54 -20.06
N ASN A 79 -13.34 -7.90 -20.98
CA ASN A 79 -14.48 -8.52 -21.67
C ASN A 79 -14.04 -9.80 -22.41
N GLY A 80 -14.79 -10.88 -22.22
CA GLY A 80 -14.46 -12.20 -22.78
C GLY A 80 -13.32 -12.95 -22.07
N LEU A 81 -12.64 -12.33 -21.09
CA LEU A 81 -11.59 -12.99 -20.30
C LEU A 81 -12.21 -13.64 -19.05
N ASP A 82 -11.56 -14.71 -18.56
CA ASP A 82 -12.01 -15.38 -17.34
C ASP A 82 -11.40 -14.70 -16.08
N TYR A 83 -12.27 -14.25 -15.16
CA TYR A 83 -11.94 -13.76 -13.83
C TYR A 83 -13.05 -14.10 -12.85
N GLN A 84 -12.71 -14.37 -11.60
CA GLN A 84 -13.63 -14.82 -10.57
C GLN A 84 -13.73 -13.85 -9.38
N VAL A 85 -12.97 -12.77 -9.40
CA VAL A 85 -13.01 -11.69 -8.40
C VAL A 85 -12.47 -10.41 -9.01
N CYS A 86 -13.02 -9.27 -8.61
CA CYS A 86 -12.53 -7.95 -8.98
C CYS A 86 -11.94 -7.22 -7.78
N ILE A 87 -10.79 -6.56 -7.95
CA ILE A 87 -10.11 -5.77 -6.93
C ILE A 87 -9.76 -4.42 -7.52
N PHE A 88 -10.44 -3.36 -7.09
CA PHE A 88 -10.32 -2.03 -7.70
C PHE A 88 -9.84 -0.98 -6.71
N GLU A 89 -8.72 -0.32 -7.03
CA GLU A 89 -8.26 0.89 -6.35
C GLU A 89 -9.08 2.08 -6.82
N SER A 90 -9.60 2.89 -5.88
CA SER A 90 -10.31 4.13 -6.18
C SER A 90 -9.81 5.29 -5.33
N SER A 91 -9.52 6.44 -5.96
CA SER A 91 -9.04 7.65 -5.27
C SER A 91 -10.15 8.41 -4.55
N LEU A 92 -11.39 8.37 -5.07
CA LEU A 92 -12.53 9.18 -4.62
C LEU A 92 -13.66 8.34 -3.97
N GLY A 93 -13.30 7.29 -3.26
CA GLY A 93 -14.30 6.33 -2.75
C GLY A 93 -14.69 5.31 -3.81
N GLY A 94 -15.72 4.52 -3.55
CA GLY A 94 -16.12 3.41 -4.40
C GLY A 94 -17.24 3.76 -5.38
N THR A 95 -17.61 2.77 -6.20
CA THR A 95 -18.77 2.86 -7.12
C THR A 95 -20.11 2.68 -6.40
N GLY A 96 -20.10 2.06 -5.21
CA GLY A 96 -21.29 1.63 -4.49
C GLY A 96 -21.85 0.29 -4.99
N LEU A 97 -21.08 -0.48 -5.76
CA LEU A 97 -21.40 -1.84 -6.21
C LEU A 97 -20.57 -2.91 -5.48
N ALA A 98 -19.56 -2.52 -4.71
CA ALA A 98 -18.67 -3.46 -4.08
C ALA A 98 -19.38 -4.32 -3.02
N ASP A 99 -19.04 -5.60 -3.00
CA ASP A 99 -19.40 -6.50 -1.91
C ASP A 99 -18.62 -6.10 -0.64
N VAL A 100 -17.34 -5.80 -0.81
CA VAL A 100 -16.44 -5.36 0.26
C VAL A 100 -15.78 -4.04 -0.11
N GLY A 101 -16.07 -2.99 0.65
CA GLY A 101 -15.34 -1.73 0.60
C GLY A 101 -14.17 -1.73 1.61
N ILE A 102 -13.04 -1.15 1.27
CA ILE A 102 -11.91 -1.00 2.20
C ILE A 102 -11.48 0.47 2.24
N LEU A 103 -11.51 1.09 3.42
CA LEU A 103 -10.92 2.39 3.68
C LEU A 103 -9.65 2.22 4.49
N THR A 104 -8.49 2.40 3.84
CA THR A 104 -7.19 2.11 4.44
C THR A 104 -6.83 3.05 5.59
N ASN A 105 -7.03 4.35 5.43
CA ASN A 105 -6.83 5.38 6.45
C ASN A 105 -7.25 6.77 5.95
N ILE A 106 -7.33 7.72 6.91
CA ILE A 106 -7.41 9.17 6.68
C ILE A 106 -6.30 9.84 7.52
N VAL A 107 -5.04 9.58 7.16
CA VAL A 107 -3.88 10.17 7.86
C VAL A 107 -3.81 11.68 7.71
N GLU A 108 -4.38 12.21 6.65
CA GLU A 108 -4.50 13.64 6.36
C GLU A 108 -5.82 13.90 5.64
N ASP A 109 -6.61 14.84 6.16
CA ASP A 109 -7.90 15.19 5.58
C ASP A 109 -7.78 16.47 4.74
N TYR A 110 -7.06 16.34 3.61
CA TYR A 110 -6.77 17.45 2.70
C TYR A 110 -7.99 17.88 1.91
N PRO A 111 -8.04 19.18 1.51
CA PRO A 111 -9.09 19.70 0.65
C PRO A 111 -8.98 19.13 -0.78
N ILE A 112 -10.12 18.85 -1.39
CA ILE A 112 -10.27 18.42 -2.78
C ILE A 112 -11.27 19.33 -3.52
N GLN A 113 -11.35 19.19 -4.83
CA GLN A 113 -12.26 19.97 -5.68
C GLN A 113 -12.15 21.50 -5.46
N GLY A 114 -10.92 22.00 -5.35
CA GLY A 114 -10.69 23.43 -5.09
C GLY A 114 -11.13 23.88 -3.69
N GLY A 115 -11.11 23.00 -2.69
CA GLY A 115 -11.47 23.30 -1.31
C GLY A 115 -12.96 23.12 -0.97
N LYS A 116 -13.78 22.67 -1.92
CA LYS A 116 -15.22 22.47 -1.71
C LYS A 116 -15.54 21.24 -0.85
N GLU A 117 -14.67 20.24 -0.87
CA GLU A 117 -14.83 19.01 -0.10
C GLU A 117 -13.50 18.61 0.56
N LYS A 118 -13.58 17.76 1.57
CA LYS A 118 -12.42 17.11 2.19
C LYS A 118 -12.28 15.68 1.71
N ALA A 119 -11.07 15.14 1.82
CA ALA A 119 -10.77 13.76 1.42
C ALA A 119 -11.66 12.75 2.16
N SER A 120 -11.96 12.97 3.44
CA SER A 120 -12.87 12.12 4.23
C SER A 120 -14.28 12.08 3.63
N GLN A 121 -14.80 13.21 3.17
CA GLN A 121 -16.15 13.32 2.59
C GLN A 121 -16.25 12.56 1.27
N ALA A 122 -15.31 12.78 0.34
CA ALA A 122 -15.31 12.06 -0.94
C ALA A 122 -15.12 10.54 -0.77
N LYS A 123 -14.30 10.12 0.19
CA LYS A 123 -14.06 8.69 0.45
C LYS A 123 -15.22 7.99 1.17
N ALA A 124 -16.15 8.75 1.77
CA ALA A 124 -17.35 8.20 2.40
C ALA A 124 -18.22 7.37 1.44
N GLN A 125 -18.09 7.59 0.12
CA GLN A 125 -18.77 6.80 -0.90
C GLN A 125 -18.52 5.28 -0.77
N ILE A 126 -17.37 4.86 -0.20
CA ILE A 126 -17.03 3.45 0.00
C ILE A 126 -18.02 2.73 0.94
N PHE A 127 -18.67 3.46 1.86
CA PHE A 127 -19.64 2.89 2.80
C PHE A 127 -20.99 2.52 2.15
N LYS A 128 -21.16 2.73 0.84
CA LYS A 128 -22.25 2.18 0.06
C LYS A 128 -22.01 0.70 -0.34
N SER A 129 -20.86 0.12 -0.04
CA SER A 129 -20.57 -1.31 -0.20
C SER A 129 -21.45 -2.15 0.75
N LYS A 130 -21.63 -3.45 0.47
CA LYS A 130 -22.43 -4.32 1.36
C LYS A 130 -21.86 -4.36 2.78
N ILE A 131 -20.53 -4.50 2.89
CA ILE A 131 -19.79 -4.39 4.16
C ILE A 131 -18.53 -3.57 3.88
N THR A 132 -18.19 -2.63 4.77
CA THR A 132 -16.96 -1.84 4.67
C THR A 132 -15.96 -2.22 5.76
N CYS A 133 -14.72 -2.45 5.38
CA CYS A 133 -13.58 -2.57 6.28
C CYS A 133 -12.93 -1.18 6.43
N CYS A 134 -12.86 -0.64 7.64
CA CYS A 134 -12.38 0.72 7.88
C CYS A 134 -11.30 0.73 8.95
N GLU A 135 -10.23 1.53 8.74
CA GLU A 135 -9.28 1.80 9.80
C GLU A 135 -10.01 2.42 11.01
N HIS A 136 -9.72 1.90 12.20
CA HIS A 136 -10.51 2.15 13.41
C HIS A 136 -10.53 3.62 13.84
N THR A 137 -9.38 4.32 13.76
CA THR A 137 -9.30 5.74 14.11
C THR A 137 -10.08 6.61 13.12
N ALA A 138 -9.98 6.31 11.81
CA ALA A 138 -10.75 6.98 10.79
C ALA A 138 -12.26 6.72 10.97
N TYR A 139 -12.64 5.47 11.30
CA TYR A 139 -14.03 5.14 11.61
C TYR A 139 -14.58 5.95 12.76
N LYS A 140 -13.91 5.95 13.91
CA LYS A 140 -14.34 6.71 15.09
C LYS A 140 -14.45 8.21 14.81
N LYS A 141 -13.50 8.78 14.08
CA LYS A 141 -13.42 10.21 13.85
C LYS A 141 -14.41 10.73 12.80
N TYR A 142 -14.61 9.97 11.72
CA TYR A 142 -15.34 10.50 10.55
C TYR A 142 -16.58 9.69 10.17
N TYR A 143 -16.66 8.39 10.55
CA TYR A 143 -17.60 7.46 9.94
C TYR A 143 -18.42 6.65 10.94
N SER A 144 -18.43 7.01 12.21
CA SER A 144 -19.10 6.26 13.30
C SER A 144 -20.61 6.08 13.12
N LEU A 145 -21.23 6.88 12.28
CA LEU A 145 -22.68 6.78 11.96
C LEU A 145 -22.98 5.69 10.93
N PHE A 146 -21.98 5.21 10.17
CA PHE A 146 -22.19 4.15 9.21
C PHE A 146 -22.29 2.79 9.90
N LYS A 147 -23.23 1.96 9.41
CA LYS A 147 -23.46 0.58 9.85
C LYS A 147 -22.80 -0.41 8.88
N ASN A 148 -22.77 -1.68 9.24
CA ASN A 148 -22.13 -2.74 8.44
C ASN A 148 -20.63 -2.47 8.19
N VAL A 149 -19.95 -2.07 9.26
CA VAL A 149 -18.51 -1.77 9.22
C VAL A 149 -17.75 -2.77 10.08
N ASN A 150 -16.75 -3.39 9.50
CA ASN A 150 -15.67 -4.10 10.20
C ASN A 150 -14.50 -3.14 10.38
N THR A 151 -13.97 -3.02 11.58
CA THR A 151 -12.85 -2.12 11.85
C THR A 151 -11.55 -2.88 12.04
N PHE A 152 -10.42 -2.27 11.67
CA PHE A 152 -9.09 -2.83 11.91
C PHE A 152 -8.15 -1.77 12.49
N SER A 153 -7.22 -2.22 13.34
CA SER A 153 -6.20 -1.38 13.96
C SER A 153 -4.96 -2.20 14.29
N ILE A 154 -3.81 -1.54 14.45
CA ILE A 154 -2.61 -2.22 14.96
C ILE A 154 -2.77 -2.54 16.44
N ALA A 155 -3.24 -1.61 17.25
CA ALA A 155 -3.21 -1.70 18.71
C ALA A 155 -4.58 -1.65 19.39
N GLU A 156 -5.60 -1.05 18.77
CA GLU A 156 -6.91 -0.85 19.41
C GLU A 156 -7.68 -2.16 19.51
N LYS A 157 -7.86 -2.66 20.75
CA LYS A 157 -8.48 -3.96 21.04
C LYS A 157 -9.99 -3.99 20.81
N ASP A 158 -10.64 -2.85 20.72
CA ASP A 158 -12.06 -2.71 20.39
C ASP A 158 -12.32 -2.70 18.87
N ALA A 159 -11.28 -2.68 18.03
CA ALA A 159 -11.40 -2.97 16.62
C ALA A 159 -11.75 -4.46 16.39
N ASN A 160 -12.52 -4.76 15.33
CA ASN A 160 -12.82 -6.15 14.96
C ASN A 160 -11.58 -6.96 14.63
N ILE A 161 -10.55 -6.31 14.08
CA ILE A 161 -9.24 -6.91 13.85
C ILE A 161 -8.15 -6.06 14.49
N HIS A 162 -7.28 -6.70 15.29
CA HIS A 162 -6.06 -6.07 15.80
C HIS A 162 -4.89 -7.06 15.81
N ALA A 163 -3.67 -6.52 15.92
CA ALA A 163 -2.43 -7.29 15.94
C ALA A 163 -1.83 -7.37 17.35
N THR A 164 -1.20 -8.51 17.67
CA THR A 164 -0.38 -8.69 18.86
C THR A 164 0.87 -9.48 18.53
N ASN A 165 1.83 -9.53 19.46
CA ASN A 165 3.08 -10.29 19.29
C ASN A 165 3.78 -9.93 17.96
N ILE A 166 3.91 -8.62 17.70
CA ILE A 166 4.46 -8.11 16.45
C ILE A 166 5.99 -8.15 16.56
N ASP A 167 6.58 -8.95 15.67
CA ASP A 167 8.03 -9.05 15.47
C ASP A 167 8.34 -8.52 14.06
N TYR A 168 8.79 -7.26 14.00
CA TYR A 168 9.12 -6.60 12.74
C TYR A 168 10.45 -7.11 12.19
N GLY A 169 10.47 -7.50 10.92
CA GLY A 169 11.68 -7.86 10.19
C GLY A 169 11.72 -7.24 8.80
N LEU A 170 12.92 -6.95 8.30
CA LEU A 170 13.10 -6.42 6.93
C LEU A 170 12.57 -7.36 5.86
N GLU A 171 12.72 -8.65 6.08
CA GLU A 171 12.27 -9.66 5.15
C GLU A 171 10.84 -10.10 5.40
N LYS A 172 10.51 -10.28 6.68
CA LYS A 172 9.24 -10.82 7.15
C LYS A 172 8.90 -10.29 8.53
N THR A 173 7.72 -9.78 8.67
CA THR A 173 7.10 -9.47 9.96
C THR A 173 6.22 -10.62 10.37
N ARG A 174 6.31 -11.05 11.63
CA ARG A 174 5.47 -12.07 12.26
C ARG A 174 4.56 -11.41 13.26
N LEU A 175 3.32 -11.86 13.29
CA LEU A 175 2.33 -11.33 14.22
C LEU A 175 1.23 -12.35 14.48
N LYS A 176 0.45 -12.10 15.53
CA LYS A 176 -0.80 -12.80 15.80
C LYS A 176 -1.97 -11.85 15.52
N VAL A 177 -2.84 -12.23 14.61
CA VAL A 177 -4.07 -11.50 14.30
C VAL A 177 -5.18 -11.99 15.24
N HIS A 178 -5.87 -11.05 15.85
CA HIS A 178 -7.06 -11.30 16.66
C HIS A 178 -8.26 -10.74 15.90
N VAL A 179 -9.29 -11.57 15.75
CA VAL A 179 -10.56 -11.23 15.11
C VAL A 179 -11.68 -11.42 16.08
N LYS A 180 -12.54 -10.41 16.24
CA LYS A 180 -13.70 -10.45 17.13
C LYS A 180 -14.89 -9.75 16.48
N GLY A 181 -16.00 -10.49 16.31
CA GLY A 181 -17.24 -9.95 15.76
C GLY A 181 -17.15 -9.45 14.33
N LEU A 182 -16.20 -9.98 13.52
CA LEU A 182 -16.08 -9.61 12.11
C LEU A 182 -17.18 -10.30 11.29
N LYS A 183 -17.99 -9.50 10.61
CA LYS A 183 -19.09 -9.99 9.77
C LYS A 183 -18.64 -10.23 8.34
N THR A 184 -19.10 -11.30 7.72
CA THR A 184 -18.84 -11.62 6.32
C THR A 184 -20.04 -11.29 5.43
N ILE A 185 -19.81 -11.18 4.12
CA ILE A 185 -20.89 -11.00 3.13
C ILE A 185 -21.85 -12.19 3.05
N THR A 186 -21.45 -13.35 3.56
CA THR A 186 -22.28 -14.57 3.65
C THR A 186 -23.09 -14.65 4.94
N GLY A 187 -22.97 -13.65 5.83
CA GLY A 187 -23.68 -13.60 7.12
C GLY A 187 -22.99 -14.33 8.27
N LYS A 188 -21.81 -14.91 8.06
CA LYS A 188 -21.01 -15.50 9.14
C LYS A 188 -20.38 -14.42 10.01
N GLU A 189 -20.03 -14.79 11.25
CA GLU A 189 -19.25 -13.96 12.16
C GLU A 189 -17.98 -14.69 12.58
N TYR A 190 -16.84 -14.03 12.43
CA TYR A 190 -15.55 -14.57 12.85
C TYR A 190 -15.14 -14.08 14.25
N ASN A 191 -14.79 -15.05 15.11
CA ASN A 191 -14.19 -14.86 16.42
C ASN A 191 -12.99 -15.82 16.54
N ILE A 192 -11.82 -15.41 16.03
CA ILE A 192 -10.66 -16.30 15.85
C ILE A 192 -9.34 -15.58 16.12
N LYS A 193 -8.29 -16.37 16.30
CA LYS A 193 -6.89 -15.89 16.40
C LYS A 193 -6.01 -16.77 15.54
N PHE A 194 -5.15 -16.17 14.74
CA PHE A 194 -4.21 -16.93 13.90
C PHE A 194 -2.89 -16.17 13.68
N PRO A 195 -1.77 -16.90 13.46
CA PRO A 195 -0.50 -16.29 13.13
C PRO A 195 -0.47 -15.84 11.68
N VAL A 196 0.28 -14.78 11.41
CA VAL A 196 0.55 -14.28 10.05
C VAL A 196 2.03 -13.97 9.92
N GLU A 197 2.58 -14.27 8.76
CA GLU A 197 3.92 -13.87 8.34
C GLU A 197 3.81 -13.22 6.97
N SER A 198 4.37 -12.00 6.81
CA SER A 198 4.33 -11.27 5.54
C SER A 198 5.44 -10.22 5.44
N PHE A 199 5.69 -9.71 4.25
CA PHE A 199 6.50 -8.52 4.06
C PHE A 199 5.71 -7.28 4.54
N ALA A 200 6.02 -6.83 5.75
CA ALA A 200 5.41 -5.65 6.37
C ALA A 200 6.41 -4.96 7.32
N PRO A 201 7.50 -4.36 6.80
CA PRO A 201 8.66 -3.98 7.61
C PRO A 201 8.43 -2.79 8.56
N GLY A 202 7.23 -2.28 8.68
CA GLY A 202 6.91 -1.19 9.60
C GLY A 202 5.41 -1.01 9.85
N PRO A 203 5.01 -0.12 10.79
CA PRO A 203 3.63 0.02 11.22
C PRO A 203 2.64 0.34 10.09
N HIS A 204 3.01 1.20 9.14
CA HIS A 204 2.13 1.55 8.02
C HIS A 204 1.90 0.38 7.05
N TYR A 205 2.90 -0.52 6.88
CA TYR A 205 2.73 -1.75 6.12
C TYR A 205 1.86 -2.75 6.87
N LEU A 206 2.04 -2.82 8.19
CA LEU A 206 1.22 -3.67 9.05
C LEU A 206 -0.24 -3.24 9.01
N LEU A 207 -0.53 -1.93 9.00
CA LEU A 207 -1.89 -1.43 8.87
C LEU A 207 -2.51 -1.84 7.51
N ASN A 208 -1.75 -1.75 6.42
CA ASN A 208 -2.19 -2.23 5.11
C ASN A 208 -2.43 -3.75 5.09
N LEU A 209 -1.59 -4.51 5.79
CA LEU A 209 -1.74 -5.95 5.96
C LEU A 209 -3.07 -6.28 6.67
N LEU A 210 -3.38 -5.59 7.76
CA LEU A 210 -4.63 -5.78 8.50
C LEU A 210 -5.85 -5.37 7.66
N ALA A 211 -5.73 -4.33 6.82
CA ALA A 211 -6.77 -3.94 5.87
C ALA A 211 -7.04 -5.06 4.84
N ALA A 212 -5.99 -5.65 4.27
CA ALA A 212 -6.12 -6.76 3.32
C ALA A 212 -6.73 -8.02 3.98
N ILE A 213 -6.30 -8.36 5.20
CA ILE A 213 -6.87 -9.47 5.99
C ILE A 213 -8.36 -9.21 6.27
N SER A 214 -8.70 -7.98 6.69
CA SER A 214 -10.10 -7.60 6.96
C SER A 214 -10.97 -7.79 5.72
N GLY A 215 -10.52 -7.29 4.56
CA GLY A 215 -11.24 -7.45 3.30
C GLY A 215 -11.40 -8.91 2.88
N ALA A 216 -10.34 -9.70 2.97
CA ALA A 216 -10.36 -11.11 2.61
C ALA A 216 -11.30 -11.93 3.53
N LEU A 217 -11.24 -11.74 4.86
CA LEU A 217 -12.13 -12.39 5.80
C LEU A 217 -13.59 -11.95 5.59
N THR A 218 -13.82 -10.66 5.31
CA THR A 218 -15.18 -10.15 5.02
C THR A 218 -15.75 -10.77 3.76
N LEU A 219 -14.91 -11.09 2.75
CA LEU A 219 -15.28 -11.85 1.56
C LEU A 219 -15.45 -13.37 1.83
N ASP A 220 -15.27 -13.81 3.07
CA ASP A 220 -15.34 -15.23 3.50
C ASP A 220 -14.21 -16.11 2.93
N ILE A 221 -13.04 -15.53 2.70
CA ILE A 221 -11.84 -16.27 2.28
C ILE A 221 -11.26 -17.03 3.48
N ASN A 222 -10.88 -18.29 3.26
CA ASN A 222 -10.36 -19.12 4.34
C ASN A 222 -8.96 -18.65 4.82
N ILE A 223 -8.67 -18.93 6.10
CA ILE A 223 -7.44 -18.44 6.77
C ILE A 223 -6.17 -18.97 6.12
N LYS A 224 -6.16 -20.23 5.67
CA LYS A 224 -4.97 -20.84 5.04
C LYS A 224 -4.61 -20.09 3.76
N GLN A 225 -5.58 -19.78 2.92
CA GLN A 225 -5.39 -19.00 1.69
C GLN A 225 -4.88 -17.58 1.99
N ILE A 226 -5.43 -16.92 3.04
CA ILE A 226 -4.95 -15.62 3.50
C ILE A 226 -3.48 -15.70 3.94
N GLN A 227 -3.13 -16.68 4.78
CA GLN A 227 -1.77 -16.87 5.27
C GLN A 227 -0.78 -17.17 4.13
N GLU A 228 -1.17 -18.00 3.17
CA GLU A 228 -0.34 -18.37 2.04
C GLU A 228 -0.09 -17.17 1.10
N GLY A 229 -1.14 -16.46 0.70
CA GLY A 229 -1.00 -15.28 -0.14
C GLY A 229 -0.14 -14.21 0.51
N LEU A 230 -0.31 -13.95 1.80
CA LEU A 230 0.51 -12.97 2.52
C LEU A 230 1.96 -13.40 2.72
N ARG A 231 2.24 -14.70 2.90
CA ARG A 231 3.61 -15.23 2.96
C ARG A 231 4.34 -15.05 1.63
N ASN A 232 3.63 -15.14 0.51
CA ASN A 232 4.17 -14.99 -0.83
C ASN A 232 4.34 -13.52 -1.24
N PHE A 233 3.66 -12.59 -0.56
CA PHE A 233 3.74 -11.17 -0.86
C PHE A 233 5.14 -10.62 -0.57
N LYS A 234 5.76 -10.01 -1.59
CA LYS A 234 7.13 -9.44 -1.55
C LYS A 234 7.14 -7.91 -1.67
N GLY A 235 5.98 -7.28 -1.45
CA GLY A 235 5.81 -5.85 -1.69
C GLY A 235 5.35 -5.52 -3.11
N VAL A 236 5.35 -4.25 -3.42
CA VAL A 236 4.87 -3.70 -4.69
C VAL A 236 6.00 -2.91 -5.34
N ARG A 237 6.45 -3.34 -6.52
CA ARG A 237 7.44 -2.61 -7.31
C ARG A 237 6.94 -1.20 -7.62
N GLY A 238 7.80 -0.20 -7.43
CA GLY A 238 7.42 1.21 -7.58
C GLY A 238 6.64 1.78 -6.39
N ARG A 239 6.64 1.08 -5.27
CA ARG A 239 6.18 1.51 -3.94
C ARG A 239 7.19 1.04 -2.91
N SER A 240 6.92 -0.07 -2.27
CA SER A 240 7.82 -0.73 -1.34
C SER A 240 7.89 -2.19 -1.71
N SER A 241 9.07 -2.67 -2.01
CA SER A 241 9.26 -4.05 -2.42
C SER A 241 10.56 -4.63 -1.91
N ARG A 242 10.59 -5.96 -1.84
CA ARG A 242 11.79 -6.73 -1.53
C ARG A 242 12.20 -7.56 -2.72
N ARG A 243 13.48 -7.54 -3.05
CA ARG A 243 14.08 -8.50 -3.99
C ARG A 243 15.39 -9.05 -3.46
N ASN A 244 15.72 -10.24 -3.88
CA ASN A 244 17.03 -10.84 -3.62
C ASN A 244 17.89 -10.65 -4.88
N LEU A 245 19.15 -10.30 -4.67
CA LEU A 245 20.17 -10.27 -5.72
C LEU A 245 21.40 -10.94 -5.13
N ASP A 246 21.72 -12.12 -5.63
CA ASP A 246 22.71 -13.02 -5.05
C ASP A 246 22.42 -13.25 -3.54
N GLU A 247 23.40 -13.02 -2.68
CA GLU A 247 23.25 -13.14 -1.22
C GLU A 247 22.67 -11.87 -0.56
N LYS A 248 22.40 -10.81 -1.33
CA LYS A 248 21.91 -9.53 -0.84
C LYS A 248 20.38 -9.48 -0.84
N ILE A 249 19.84 -8.79 0.15
CA ILE A 249 18.42 -8.46 0.26
C ILE A 249 18.26 -6.97 0.08
N ILE A 250 17.54 -6.58 -0.95
CA ILE A 250 17.31 -5.20 -1.31
C ILE A 250 15.86 -4.84 -0.98
N ILE A 251 15.68 -3.85 -0.13
CA ILE A 251 14.40 -3.21 0.15
C ILE A 251 14.34 -1.93 -0.66
N GLU A 252 13.37 -1.81 -1.54
CA GLU A 252 13.19 -0.65 -2.40
C GLU A 252 11.99 0.17 -1.94
N GLU A 253 12.22 1.39 -1.51
CA GLU A 253 11.23 2.43 -1.24
C GLU A 253 11.33 3.46 -2.37
N ILE A 254 10.68 3.16 -3.50
CA ILE A 254 10.73 4.03 -4.68
C ILE A 254 9.33 4.55 -4.96
N ASN A 255 9.08 5.82 -4.72
CA ASN A 255 7.82 6.44 -5.10
C ASN A 255 7.96 7.98 -5.17
N PRO A 256 7.11 8.65 -5.95
CA PRO A 256 7.15 10.11 -6.11
C PRO A 256 6.74 10.88 -4.86
N GLY A 257 6.00 10.27 -3.95
CA GLY A 257 5.49 10.89 -2.72
C GLY A 257 6.36 10.64 -1.47
N ILE A 258 7.64 10.24 -1.63
CA ILE A 258 8.58 10.17 -0.51
C ILE A 258 8.78 11.57 0.07
N ASN A 259 8.59 11.68 1.38
CA ASN A 259 8.79 12.90 2.15
C ASN A 259 9.69 12.64 3.38
N ALA A 260 10.07 13.69 4.10
CA ALA A 260 10.97 13.60 5.25
C ALA A 260 10.45 12.62 6.34
N GLU A 261 9.15 12.57 6.59
CA GLU A 261 8.58 11.63 7.57
C GLU A 261 8.72 10.16 7.12
N ALA A 262 8.48 9.87 5.83
CA ALA A 262 8.68 8.53 5.29
C ALA A 262 10.15 8.10 5.43
N ILE A 263 11.10 8.99 5.12
CA ILE A 263 12.54 8.76 5.33
C ILE A 263 12.83 8.46 6.79
N LYS A 264 12.34 9.29 7.71
CA LYS A 264 12.51 9.08 9.16
C LYS A 264 12.03 7.71 9.63
N TYR A 265 10.85 7.29 9.16
CA TYR A 265 10.31 5.96 9.49
C TYR A 265 11.19 4.83 8.95
N THR A 266 11.68 4.94 7.72
CA THR A 266 12.55 3.93 7.11
C THR A 266 13.90 3.85 7.82
N LEU A 267 14.50 4.99 8.19
CA LEU A 267 15.74 5.03 8.97
C LEU A 267 15.55 4.40 10.36
N LYS A 268 14.49 4.77 11.07
CA LYS A 268 14.17 4.19 12.39
C LYS A 268 13.92 2.67 12.30
N MET A 269 13.27 2.23 11.25
CA MET A 269 13.12 0.80 10.97
C MET A 269 14.49 0.14 10.77
N ALA A 270 15.38 0.77 10.00
CA ALA A 270 16.71 0.26 9.70
C ALA A 270 17.59 0.09 10.96
N GLU A 271 17.44 0.94 11.97
CA GLU A 271 18.16 0.86 13.25
C GLU A 271 17.89 -0.44 14.04
N ASN A 272 16.72 -1.05 13.85
CA ASN A 272 16.36 -2.32 14.48
C ASN A 272 17.00 -3.56 13.79
N PHE A 273 17.72 -3.37 12.69
CA PHE A 273 18.28 -4.47 11.91
C PHE A 273 19.79 -4.28 11.75
N ASN A 274 20.55 -5.37 11.76
CA ASN A 274 22.01 -5.40 11.64
C ASN A 274 22.56 -4.46 10.55
N THR A 275 22.62 -3.17 10.89
CA THR A 275 23.22 -2.07 10.12
C THR A 275 23.14 -2.25 8.59
N PRO A 276 21.95 -2.09 7.98
CA PRO A 276 21.86 -2.09 6.54
C PRO A 276 22.59 -0.88 5.97
N ILE A 277 23.04 -0.98 4.71
CA ILE A 277 23.46 0.19 3.96
C ILE A 277 22.25 0.87 3.34
N ILE A 278 22.13 2.18 3.50
CA ILE A 278 20.99 2.96 3.04
C ILE A 278 21.42 3.87 1.92
N ILE A 279 20.77 3.77 0.77
CA ILE A 279 20.94 4.70 -0.35
C ILE A 279 19.75 5.64 -0.35
N LEU A 280 20.01 6.95 -0.25
CA LEU A 280 18.97 7.97 -0.24
C LEU A 280 19.21 8.98 -1.36
N GLY A 281 18.19 9.15 -2.20
CA GLY A 281 18.24 10.11 -3.29
C GLY A 281 16.91 10.37 -3.96
N GLY A 282 16.94 10.97 -5.13
CA GLY A 282 15.75 11.20 -5.91
C GLY A 282 15.84 12.37 -6.88
N ASP A 283 14.73 12.56 -7.58
CA ASP A 283 14.51 13.57 -8.60
C ASP A 283 13.56 14.67 -8.07
N TYR A 284 13.61 15.86 -8.64
CA TYR A 284 12.68 16.97 -8.42
C TYR A 284 11.61 17.06 -9.51
N GLY A 285 10.59 17.89 -9.28
CA GLY A 285 9.52 18.16 -10.26
C GLY A 285 8.60 16.96 -10.54
N ILE A 286 8.51 16.00 -9.62
CA ILE A 286 7.70 14.78 -9.81
C ILE A 286 6.30 14.95 -9.24
N THR A 287 6.15 15.70 -8.16
CA THR A 287 4.86 16.00 -7.51
C THR A 287 4.76 17.49 -7.24
N CYS A 288 3.54 17.99 -6.99
CA CYS A 288 3.31 19.40 -6.65
C CYS A 288 3.99 19.82 -5.34
N GLU A 289 4.25 18.88 -4.43
CA GLU A 289 4.97 19.11 -3.18
C GLU A 289 6.39 18.58 -3.32
N GLU A 290 7.37 19.44 -3.10
CA GLU A 290 8.78 19.03 -3.01
C GLU A 290 9.10 18.58 -1.58
N ILE A 291 10.16 17.78 -1.47
CA ILE A 291 10.64 17.28 -0.19
C ILE A 291 11.25 18.42 0.64
N ASP A 292 10.95 18.45 1.94
CA ASP A 292 11.61 19.35 2.88
C ASP A 292 13.04 18.86 3.15
N GLU A 293 13.99 19.45 2.46
CA GLU A 293 15.43 19.11 2.55
C GLU A 293 16.00 19.44 3.93
N ASN A 294 15.59 20.55 4.56
CA ASN A 294 16.10 20.94 5.87
C ASN A 294 15.65 19.93 6.93
N LYS A 295 14.38 19.55 6.90
CA LYS A 295 13.84 18.52 7.79
C LYS A 295 14.52 17.17 7.54
N THR A 296 14.77 16.82 6.28
CA THR A 296 15.48 15.60 5.90
C THR A 296 16.91 15.60 6.40
N ALA A 297 17.65 16.71 6.22
CA ALA A 297 19.00 16.86 6.75
C ALA A 297 19.04 16.69 8.27
N ASN A 298 18.15 17.34 9.02
CA ASN A 298 18.06 17.18 10.46
C ASN A 298 17.80 15.72 10.91
N ILE A 299 17.01 14.97 10.16
CA ILE A 299 16.78 13.55 10.40
C ILE A 299 18.08 12.75 10.19
N LEU A 300 18.80 13.03 9.11
CA LEU A 300 20.07 12.35 8.80
C LEU A 300 21.18 12.65 9.79
N GLU A 301 21.28 13.88 10.32
CA GLU A 301 22.24 14.24 11.39
C GLU A 301 22.12 13.35 12.61
N ASN A 302 20.89 12.97 12.96
CA ASN A 302 20.57 12.16 14.14
C ASN A 302 20.51 10.65 13.84
N SER A 303 20.79 10.22 12.61
CA SER A 303 20.78 8.81 12.24
C SER A 303 22.14 8.14 12.47
N THR A 304 22.13 6.85 12.82
CA THR A 304 23.34 6.05 13.13
C THR A 304 23.73 5.08 12.01
N GLY A 305 22.92 4.94 10.96
CA GLY A 305 23.13 4.00 9.86
C GLY A 305 24.26 4.41 8.90
N GLU A 306 24.75 3.45 8.11
CA GLU A 306 25.63 3.69 6.97
C GLU A 306 24.79 4.18 5.80
N ILE A 307 24.91 5.47 5.48
CA ILE A 307 24.07 6.16 4.48
C ILE A 307 24.95 6.64 3.34
N ILE A 308 24.44 6.51 2.11
CA ILE A 308 24.97 7.09 0.88
C ILE A 308 23.90 7.98 0.30
N LEU A 309 24.25 9.20 -0.01
CA LEU A 309 23.40 10.12 -0.76
C LEU A 309 23.67 9.96 -2.25
N THR A 310 22.62 10.11 -3.09
CA THR A 310 22.76 9.99 -4.54
C THR A 310 21.79 10.91 -5.29
N GLY A 311 22.14 11.23 -6.53
CA GLY A 311 21.34 12.08 -7.40
C GLY A 311 21.27 13.53 -6.93
N GLU A 312 20.43 14.32 -7.60
CA GLU A 312 20.31 15.75 -7.33
C GLU A 312 19.77 16.04 -5.93
N LEU A 313 18.75 15.31 -5.49
CA LEU A 313 18.19 15.42 -4.14
C LEU A 313 19.27 15.14 -3.09
N GLY A 314 20.04 14.06 -3.25
CA GLY A 314 21.12 13.70 -2.32
C GLY A 314 22.17 14.79 -2.23
N LYS A 315 22.57 15.40 -3.36
CA LYS A 315 23.52 16.51 -3.44
C LYS A 315 23.02 17.75 -2.70
N ASN A 316 21.77 18.10 -2.82
CA ASN A 316 21.19 19.26 -2.15
C ASN A 316 21.03 19.05 -0.63
N ILE A 317 20.64 17.85 -0.22
CA ILE A 317 20.62 17.49 1.21
C ILE A 317 22.04 17.55 1.79
N GLN A 318 23.05 17.03 1.09
CA GLN A 318 24.44 17.04 1.54
C GLN A 318 24.95 18.44 1.88
N LYS A 319 24.58 19.47 1.09
CA LYS A 319 24.95 20.87 1.34
C LYS A 319 24.42 21.42 2.67
N LYS A 320 23.39 20.79 3.24
CA LYS A 320 22.72 21.21 4.49
C LYS A 320 23.17 20.41 5.71
N LEU A 321 23.97 19.37 5.49
CA LEU A 321 24.49 18.50 6.55
C LEU A 321 25.80 19.03 7.12
N GLN A 322 25.96 18.93 8.43
CA GLN A 322 27.24 19.10 9.14
C GLN A 322 28.02 17.78 9.12
N LYS A 323 27.31 16.65 9.26
CA LYS A 323 27.85 15.30 9.20
C LYS A 323 28.32 14.96 7.79
N LYS A 324 29.52 14.39 7.66
CA LYS A 324 30.02 13.91 6.36
C LYS A 324 29.31 12.60 5.98
N ILE A 325 28.35 12.68 5.07
CA ILE A 325 27.73 11.54 4.43
C ILE A 325 28.23 11.45 2.98
N PRO A 326 28.76 10.32 2.49
CA PRO A 326 29.24 10.20 1.13
C PRO A 326 28.11 10.43 0.11
N HIS A 327 28.46 11.10 -0.99
CA HIS A 327 27.58 11.29 -2.14
C HIS A 327 28.16 10.59 -3.36
N ILE A 328 27.35 9.80 -4.03
CA ILE A 328 27.67 9.16 -5.32
C ILE A 328 26.71 9.74 -6.37
N GLU A 329 27.24 10.19 -7.50
CA GLU A 329 26.54 11.00 -8.50
C GLU A 329 25.21 10.34 -8.94
N ASN A 330 25.26 9.08 -9.33
CA ASN A 330 24.08 8.39 -9.82
C ASN A 330 23.71 7.17 -8.97
N ARG A 331 22.43 6.80 -9.05
CA ARG A 331 21.85 5.70 -8.30
C ARG A 331 22.50 4.36 -8.62
N GLU A 332 22.84 4.12 -9.87
CA GLU A 332 23.40 2.85 -10.35
C GLU A 332 24.78 2.59 -9.71
N ASP A 333 25.62 3.60 -9.63
CA ASP A 333 26.94 3.48 -9.00
C ASP A 333 26.83 3.41 -7.48
N ALA A 334 25.89 4.13 -6.86
CA ALA A 334 25.57 3.97 -5.44
C ALA A 334 25.11 2.54 -5.12
N MET A 335 24.32 1.94 -5.99
CA MET A 335 23.86 0.55 -5.85
C MET A 335 25.03 -0.43 -6.05
N LYS A 336 25.89 -0.24 -7.07
CA LYS A 336 27.08 -1.07 -7.28
C LYS A 336 28.00 -1.03 -6.05
N TYR A 337 28.22 0.17 -5.50
CA TYR A 337 29.00 0.30 -4.27
C TYR A 337 28.37 -0.49 -3.12
N ALA A 338 27.07 -0.32 -2.87
CA ALA A 338 26.37 -1.03 -1.79
C ALA A 338 26.44 -2.55 -1.99
N LEU A 339 26.31 -3.04 -3.22
CA LEU A 339 26.44 -4.48 -3.56
C LEU A 339 27.85 -5.01 -3.30
N SER A 340 28.91 -4.21 -3.46
CA SER A 340 30.29 -4.62 -3.20
C SER A 340 30.66 -4.70 -1.70
N THR A 341 29.83 -4.14 -0.81
CA THR A 341 30.06 -4.17 0.63
C THR A 341 29.75 -5.55 1.23
N ALA A 342 30.22 -5.84 2.44
CA ALA A 342 29.88 -7.06 3.17
C ALA A 342 28.46 -7.05 3.76
N LYS A 343 27.72 -5.94 3.65
CA LYS A 343 26.38 -5.82 4.22
C LYS A 343 25.37 -6.67 3.46
N LYS A 344 24.59 -7.46 4.19
CA LYS A 344 23.55 -8.33 3.63
C LYS A 344 22.32 -7.54 3.16
N HIS A 345 21.95 -6.48 3.87
CA HIS A 345 20.74 -5.69 3.60
C HIS A 345 21.09 -4.33 3.01
N ILE A 346 20.39 -4.00 1.94
CA ILE A 346 20.46 -2.69 1.27
C ILE A 346 19.06 -2.09 1.27
N ILE A 347 18.92 -0.85 1.70
CA ILE A 347 17.67 -0.11 1.64
C ILE A 347 17.84 1.03 0.65
N LEU A 348 17.09 1.01 -0.43
CA LEU A 348 17.07 2.07 -1.44
C LEU A 348 15.84 2.94 -1.21
N ILE A 349 16.03 4.18 -0.77
CA ILE A 349 15.00 5.21 -0.63
C ILE A 349 15.20 6.19 -1.80
N TYR A 350 14.34 6.14 -2.80
CA TYR A 350 14.52 6.96 -3.99
C TYR A 350 13.22 7.63 -4.43
N ARG A 351 13.19 8.96 -4.39
CA ARG A 351 12.03 9.74 -4.82
C ARG A 351 12.03 9.83 -6.34
N SER A 352 11.21 9.02 -7.01
CA SER A 352 11.06 9.02 -8.46
C SER A 352 9.77 8.34 -8.91
N GLU A 353 9.37 8.57 -10.16
CA GLU A 353 8.39 7.75 -10.84
C GLU A 353 9.05 6.43 -11.27
N TYR A 354 8.43 5.31 -10.94
CA TYR A 354 8.99 3.99 -11.24
C TYR A 354 9.17 3.74 -12.74
N SER A 355 8.29 4.31 -13.58
CA SER A 355 8.40 4.25 -15.04
C SER A 355 9.72 4.83 -15.56
N LYS A 356 10.15 5.98 -15.01
CA LYS A 356 11.40 6.65 -15.40
C LYS A 356 12.66 5.85 -15.03
N LEU A 357 12.55 4.89 -14.12
CA LEU A 357 13.69 4.07 -13.67
C LEU A 357 13.91 2.83 -14.55
N ARG A 358 12.94 2.48 -15.41
CA ARG A 358 13.06 1.38 -16.37
C ARG A 358 13.77 1.77 -17.67
N GLU A 359 13.82 3.06 -17.97
CA GLU A 359 14.36 3.60 -19.21
C GLU A 359 15.84 3.99 -19.12
N ARG A 360 16.50 3.67 -17.99
CA ARG A 360 17.91 3.96 -17.77
C ARG A 360 18.72 2.71 -17.43
#